data_d44ec5ede6de163c03c71a5b21a900b3
#
_entry.id   d44ec5ede6de163c03c71a5b21a900b3
#
_cell.length_a   1.000
_cell.length_b   1.000
_cell.length_c   1.000
_cell.angle_alpha   90.00
_cell.angle_beta   90.00
_cell.angle_gamma   90.00
#
_symmetry.space_group_name_H-M   'P 1'
#
loop_
_entity.id
_entity.type
_entity.pdbx_description
1 polymer ?
#
loop_
_entity_poly.entity_id
_entity_poly.type
_entity_poly.pdbx_seq_one_letter_code
_entity_poly.pdbx_strand_id
1 'polypeptide(L)'
;MTKLLELKNISHSNKESIRVKGINLTINQGEKIALIGKSGSGKSTLISIANGSLIPNEGDVIWKGSHINNISNIESSKIGTIWQDLSLIEELNVAQNINCGALGKHNFIWALKNLLGVLDKGLCQECLAAVSLPKETIYSYINKLSGGQKKRIAIARLLRQEPEIVLGDEPFSNLDPVLSKNILNLLINQKNYLRIKIPETILISLHQINLINNFNRVIGLKDGEIVIDGEIKNINQSELDWLF
;
A
#
# COMPACT_ATOMS: atom_id res chain seq x y z
N MET A 1 20.82 5.80 7.02
CA MET A 1 19.36 5.55 6.86
C MET A 1 19.04 4.20 7.46
N THR A 2 17.93 4.07 8.16
CA THR A 2 17.53 2.80 8.79
C THR A 2 16.82 1.93 7.76
N LYS A 3 17.34 0.72 7.54
CA LYS A 3 16.71 -0.26 6.66
C LYS A 3 15.39 -0.75 7.26
N LEU A 4 14.31 -0.67 6.49
CA LEU A 4 12.98 -1.07 6.92
C LEU A 4 12.59 -2.43 6.31
N LEU A 5 12.76 -2.58 4.99
CA LEU A 5 12.43 -3.78 4.24
C LEU A 5 13.56 -4.11 3.26
N GLU A 6 14.02 -5.35 3.24
CA GLU A 6 15.03 -5.83 2.30
C GLU A 6 14.49 -7.07 1.56
N LEU A 7 14.60 -7.05 0.25
CA LEU A 7 14.40 -8.20 -0.63
C LEU A 7 15.78 -8.64 -1.11
N LYS A 8 16.15 -9.90 -0.86
CA LYS A 8 17.49 -10.43 -1.16
C LYS A 8 17.38 -11.58 -2.15
N ASN A 9 17.88 -11.36 -3.36
CA ASN A 9 17.91 -12.35 -4.47
C ASN A 9 16.54 -12.99 -4.72
N ILE A 10 15.47 -12.20 -4.74
CA ILE A 10 14.11 -12.68 -4.90
C ILE A 10 13.85 -13.12 -6.32
N SER A 11 13.47 -14.40 -6.47
CA SER A 11 12.94 -14.95 -7.73
C SER A 11 11.62 -15.65 -7.48
N HIS A 12 10.67 -15.45 -8.39
CA HIS A 12 9.37 -16.13 -8.36
C HIS A 12 8.85 -16.37 -9.76
N SER A 13 8.41 -17.61 -10.00
CA SER A 13 7.74 -18.04 -11.23
C SER A 13 6.45 -18.78 -10.88
N ASN A 14 5.46 -18.63 -11.71
CA ASN A 14 4.33 -19.55 -11.75
C ASN A 14 4.59 -20.63 -12.84
N LYS A 15 3.68 -21.59 -12.98
CA LYS A 15 3.85 -22.71 -13.91
C LYS A 15 4.11 -22.30 -15.37
N GLU A 16 3.77 -21.07 -15.76
CA GLU A 16 3.77 -20.62 -17.16
C GLU A 16 4.83 -19.54 -17.45
N SER A 17 5.29 -18.79 -16.43
CA SER A 17 6.20 -17.66 -16.65
C SER A 17 6.96 -17.22 -15.42
N ILE A 18 8.16 -16.68 -15.62
CA ILE A 18 8.92 -15.96 -14.62
C ILE A 18 8.20 -14.62 -14.36
N ARG A 19 7.96 -14.31 -13.10
CA ARG A 19 7.29 -13.08 -12.66
C ARG A 19 8.27 -12.04 -12.13
N VAL A 20 9.24 -12.48 -11.34
CA VAL A 20 10.36 -11.67 -10.86
C VAL A 20 11.61 -12.54 -10.80
N LYS A 21 12.79 -11.94 -11.03
CA LYS A 21 14.06 -12.68 -11.18
C LYS A 21 15.20 -11.90 -10.56
N GLY A 22 15.86 -12.50 -9.58
CA GLY A 22 17.09 -11.98 -8.96
C GLY A 22 16.95 -10.59 -8.32
N ILE A 23 15.75 -10.21 -7.85
CA ILE A 23 15.49 -8.88 -7.30
C ILE A 23 16.26 -8.68 -6.01
N ASN A 24 17.07 -7.63 -5.97
CA ASN A 24 17.69 -7.09 -4.77
C ASN A 24 17.19 -5.66 -4.57
N LEU A 25 16.49 -5.41 -3.46
CA LEU A 25 15.89 -4.12 -3.16
C LEU A 25 15.96 -3.86 -1.66
N THR A 26 16.46 -2.68 -1.28
CA THR A 26 16.39 -2.19 0.10
C THR A 26 15.52 -0.94 0.13
N ILE A 27 14.55 -0.93 1.04
CA ILE A 27 13.69 0.23 1.32
C ILE A 27 14.06 0.74 2.71
N ASN A 28 14.47 2.01 2.78
CA ASN A 28 14.81 2.67 4.01
C ASN A 28 13.60 3.43 4.58
N GLN A 29 13.62 3.67 5.88
CA GLN A 29 12.60 4.48 6.54
C GLN A 29 12.56 5.89 5.94
N GLY A 30 11.35 6.38 5.65
CA GLY A 30 11.11 7.71 5.08
C GLY A 30 11.21 7.78 3.55
N GLU A 31 11.60 6.71 2.86
CA GLU A 31 11.63 6.70 1.39
C GLU A 31 10.22 6.70 0.79
N LYS A 32 10.06 7.46 -0.28
CA LYS A 32 8.85 7.54 -1.09
C LYS A 32 9.18 7.09 -2.50
N ILE A 33 8.78 5.84 -2.80
CA ILE A 33 9.25 5.10 -3.96
C ILE A 33 8.09 4.90 -4.94
N ALA A 34 8.29 5.33 -6.18
CA ALA A 34 7.43 4.97 -7.31
C ALA A 34 7.94 3.69 -7.97
N LEU A 35 7.10 2.67 -8.06
CA LEU A 35 7.37 1.44 -8.80
C LEU A 35 6.70 1.53 -10.17
N ILE A 36 7.48 1.51 -11.24
CA ILE A 36 6.99 1.70 -12.61
C ILE A 36 7.36 0.52 -13.52
N GLY A 37 6.66 0.38 -14.63
CA GLY A 37 6.87 -0.66 -15.63
C GLY A 37 5.58 -1.07 -16.31
N LYS A 38 5.68 -1.71 -17.46
CA LYS A 38 4.53 -2.19 -18.25
C LYS A 38 3.64 -3.13 -17.45
N SER A 39 2.40 -3.32 -17.91
CA SER A 39 1.54 -4.39 -17.41
C SER A 39 2.25 -5.73 -17.60
N GLY A 40 2.21 -6.59 -16.57
CA GLY A 40 2.91 -7.88 -16.60
C GLY A 40 4.40 -7.83 -16.24
N SER A 41 5.01 -6.66 -15.99
CA SER A 41 6.44 -6.56 -15.62
C SER A 41 6.81 -7.18 -14.26
N GLY A 42 5.82 -7.58 -13.43
CA GLY A 42 6.05 -8.21 -12.13
C GLY A 42 5.76 -7.33 -10.91
N LYS A 43 5.24 -6.09 -11.08
CA LYS A 43 4.99 -5.13 -9.98
C LYS A 43 4.09 -5.70 -8.86
N SER A 44 2.94 -6.24 -9.21
CA SER A 44 2.00 -6.84 -8.25
C SER A 44 2.60 -8.05 -7.53
N THR A 45 3.38 -8.87 -8.25
CA THR A 45 4.11 -10.00 -7.68
C THR A 45 5.17 -9.52 -6.68
N LEU A 46 5.93 -8.49 -7.04
CA LEU A 46 6.94 -7.89 -6.16
C LEU A 46 6.30 -7.32 -4.88
N ILE A 47 5.18 -6.61 -4.99
CA ILE A 47 4.42 -6.08 -3.85
C ILE A 47 3.89 -7.22 -2.97
N SER A 48 3.36 -8.31 -3.58
CA SER A 48 2.86 -9.48 -2.85
C SER A 48 3.96 -10.21 -2.09
N ILE A 49 5.17 -10.26 -2.64
CA ILE A 49 6.33 -10.84 -1.96
C ILE A 49 6.81 -9.89 -0.85
N ALA A 50 6.89 -8.59 -1.14
CA ALA A 50 7.36 -7.58 -0.21
C ALA A 50 6.50 -7.47 1.07
N ASN A 51 5.19 -7.74 0.99
CA ASN A 51 4.29 -7.76 2.15
C ASN A 51 4.15 -9.14 2.81
N GLY A 52 4.81 -10.18 2.28
CA GLY A 52 4.78 -11.54 2.81
C GLY A 52 3.53 -12.36 2.45
N SER A 53 2.62 -11.85 1.59
CA SER A 53 1.43 -12.62 1.16
C SER A 53 1.76 -13.67 0.09
N LEU A 54 2.89 -13.52 -0.59
CA LEU A 54 3.41 -14.48 -1.55
C LEU A 54 4.84 -14.89 -1.16
N ILE A 55 5.06 -16.20 -1.00
CA ILE A 55 6.38 -16.73 -0.72
C ILE A 55 7.15 -16.84 -2.04
N PRO A 56 8.34 -16.24 -2.17
CA PRO A 56 9.16 -16.37 -3.36
C PRO A 56 9.68 -17.82 -3.51
N ASN A 57 10.04 -18.22 -4.73
CA ASN A 57 10.69 -19.51 -4.95
C ASN A 57 12.14 -19.50 -4.46
N GLU A 58 12.82 -18.34 -4.55
CA GLU A 58 14.19 -18.13 -4.10
C GLU A 58 14.33 -16.77 -3.42
N GLY A 59 15.27 -16.70 -2.48
CA GLY A 59 15.61 -15.48 -1.77
C GLY A 59 14.80 -15.25 -0.51
N ASP A 60 15.11 -14.14 0.19
CA ASP A 60 14.57 -13.82 1.50
C ASP A 60 14.00 -12.40 1.54
N VAL A 61 12.89 -12.25 2.26
CA VAL A 61 12.31 -10.94 2.60
C VAL A 61 12.56 -10.67 4.08
N ILE A 62 13.25 -9.55 4.36
CA ILE A 62 13.68 -9.17 5.70
C ILE A 62 12.97 -7.88 6.11
N TRP A 63 12.21 -7.93 7.18
CA TRP A 63 11.56 -6.80 7.83
C TRP A 63 12.32 -6.42 9.10
N LYS A 64 12.93 -5.23 9.15
CA LYS A 64 13.69 -4.72 10.31
C LYS A 64 14.71 -5.74 10.85
N GLY A 65 15.40 -6.44 9.96
CA GLY A 65 16.42 -7.44 10.32
C GLY A 65 15.88 -8.85 10.62
N SER A 66 14.57 -9.07 10.64
CA SER A 66 13.94 -10.38 10.84
C SER A 66 13.30 -10.89 9.55
N HIS A 67 13.37 -12.19 9.29
CA HIS A 67 12.68 -12.79 8.14
C HIS A 67 11.16 -12.56 8.27
N ILE A 68 10.51 -12.13 7.18
CA ILE A 68 9.10 -11.70 7.20
C ILE A 68 8.14 -12.80 7.72
N ASN A 69 8.46 -14.07 7.46
CA ASN A 69 7.64 -15.20 7.93
C ASN A 69 7.75 -15.45 9.44
N ASN A 70 8.73 -14.83 10.11
CA ASN A 70 9.02 -15.04 11.53
C ASN A 70 8.60 -13.83 12.40
N ILE A 71 8.05 -12.78 11.81
CA ILE A 71 7.59 -11.61 12.55
C ILE A 71 6.24 -11.87 13.23
N SER A 72 5.99 -11.19 14.35
CA SER A 72 4.71 -11.26 15.04
C SER A 72 3.59 -10.59 14.23
N ASN A 73 2.32 -10.92 14.54
CA ASN A 73 1.16 -10.25 13.95
C ASN A 73 1.19 -8.73 14.16
N ILE A 74 1.73 -8.26 15.29
CA ILE A 74 1.88 -6.83 15.57
C ILE A 74 2.91 -6.20 14.60
N GLU A 75 4.04 -6.83 14.36
CA GLU A 75 5.02 -6.35 13.38
C GLU A 75 4.48 -6.44 11.94
N SER A 76 3.79 -7.52 11.58
CA SER A 76 3.13 -7.66 10.29
C SER A 76 2.09 -6.55 10.06
N SER A 77 1.35 -6.13 11.10
CA SER A 77 0.39 -5.03 10.99
C SER A 77 1.01 -3.66 10.69
N LYS A 78 2.33 -3.52 10.80
CA LYS A 78 3.06 -2.31 10.42
C LYS A 78 3.35 -2.22 8.92
N ILE A 79 3.09 -3.29 8.17
CA ILE A 79 3.15 -3.32 6.71
C ILE A 79 1.73 -3.18 6.18
N GLY A 80 1.38 -1.99 5.72
CA GLY A 80 0.07 -1.73 5.13
C GLY A 80 0.09 -1.98 3.62
N THR A 81 -0.98 -2.56 3.08
CA THR A 81 -1.07 -2.80 1.64
C THR A 81 -2.39 -2.29 1.09
N ILE A 82 -2.32 -1.61 -0.06
CA ILE A 82 -3.48 -1.25 -0.88
C ILE A 82 -3.41 -2.09 -2.14
N TRP A 83 -4.37 -3.00 -2.27
CA TRP A 83 -4.51 -3.86 -3.43
C TRP A 83 -5.36 -3.20 -4.52
N GLN A 84 -5.17 -3.62 -5.76
CA GLN A 84 -6.05 -3.26 -6.87
C GLN A 84 -7.49 -3.75 -6.60
N ASP A 85 -7.63 -5.00 -6.11
CA ASP A 85 -8.86 -5.47 -5.48
C ASP A 85 -8.90 -4.96 -4.04
N LEU A 86 -9.88 -4.14 -3.72
CA LEU A 86 -9.96 -3.40 -2.46
C LEU A 86 -10.15 -4.28 -1.24
N SER A 87 -10.57 -5.55 -1.43
CA SER A 87 -10.82 -6.54 -0.36
C SER A 87 -11.70 -5.98 0.76
N LEU A 88 -12.71 -5.16 0.43
CA LEU A 88 -13.70 -4.67 1.37
C LEU A 88 -14.76 -5.74 1.61
N ILE A 89 -15.21 -5.87 2.84
CA ILE A 89 -16.21 -6.85 3.26
C ILE A 89 -17.59 -6.23 3.03
N GLU A 90 -18.36 -6.75 2.08
CA GLU A 90 -19.64 -6.16 1.64
C GLU A 90 -20.74 -6.24 2.70
N GLU A 91 -20.70 -7.25 3.55
CA GLU A 91 -21.62 -7.48 4.66
C GLU A 91 -21.42 -6.51 5.82
N LEU A 92 -20.29 -5.85 5.87
CA LEU A 92 -19.95 -4.89 6.92
C LEU A 92 -20.23 -3.45 6.46
N ASN A 93 -20.61 -2.60 7.43
CA ASN A 93 -20.68 -1.17 7.16
C ASN A 93 -19.27 -0.54 7.04
N VAL A 94 -19.24 0.72 6.64
CA VAL A 94 -17.99 1.47 6.41
C VAL A 94 -17.13 1.56 7.67
N ALA A 95 -17.70 1.85 8.84
CA ALA A 95 -16.94 1.94 10.09
C ALA A 95 -16.30 0.58 10.45
N GLN A 96 -17.05 -0.50 10.31
CA GLN A 96 -16.54 -1.86 10.55
C GLN A 96 -15.41 -2.21 9.58
N ASN A 97 -15.55 -1.86 8.30
CA ASN A 97 -14.46 -2.04 7.30
C ASN A 97 -13.22 -1.22 7.64
N ILE A 98 -13.36 0.04 8.05
CA ILE A 98 -12.24 0.88 8.49
C ILE A 98 -11.55 0.24 9.69
N ASN A 99 -12.31 -0.21 10.68
CA ASN A 99 -11.79 -0.85 11.88
C ASN A 99 -11.06 -2.19 11.60
N CYS A 100 -11.36 -2.88 10.48
CA CYS A 100 -10.56 -4.04 10.08
C CYS A 100 -9.07 -3.70 9.93
N GLY A 101 -8.71 -2.45 9.61
CA GLY A 101 -7.33 -2.00 9.62
C GLY A 101 -6.64 -2.08 10.99
N ALA A 102 -7.40 -2.01 12.08
CA ALA A 102 -6.87 -2.06 13.44
C ALA A 102 -6.82 -3.47 14.06
N LEU A 103 -7.26 -4.52 13.34
CA LEU A 103 -7.32 -5.89 13.88
C LEU A 103 -5.96 -6.39 14.41
N GLY A 104 -4.87 -6.03 13.76
CA GLY A 104 -3.53 -6.42 14.22
C GLY A 104 -3.09 -5.79 15.55
N LYS A 105 -3.80 -4.76 16.01
CA LYS A 105 -3.52 -4.03 17.28
C LYS A 105 -4.44 -4.44 18.42
N HIS A 106 -5.50 -5.18 18.14
CA HIS A 106 -6.54 -5.53 19.11
C HIS A 106 -6.70 -7.03 19.25
N ASN A 107 -7.35 -7.44 20.34
CA ASN A 107 -7.63 -8.85 20.65
C ASN A 107 -8.92 -9.33 19.96
N PHE A 108 -9.16 -10.63 20.01
CA PHE A 108 -10.33 -11.28 19.43
C PHE A 108 -11.67 -10.71 19.94
N ILE A 109 -11.75 -10.35 21.23
CA ILE A 109 -12.98 -9.78 21.82
C ILE A 109 -13.33 -8.44 21.17
N TRP A 110 -12.34 -7.60 20.90
CA TRP A 110 -12.54 -6.34 20.19
C TRP A 110 -13.00 -6.59 18.75
N ALA A 111 -12.39 -7.55 18.05
CA ALA A 111 -12.80 -7.93 16.70
C ALA A 111 -14.27 -8.39 16.65
N LEU A 112 -14.69 -9.23 17.61
CA LEU A 112 -16.09 -9.67 17.74
C LEU A 112 -17.04 -8.50 18.02
N LYS A 113 -16.68 -7.58 18.92
CA LYS A 113 -17.46 -6.37 19.18
C LYS A 113 -17.60 -5.49 17.94
N ASN A 114 -16.56 -5.40 17.10
CA ASN A 114 -16.62 -4.66 15.84
C ASN A 114 -17.64 -5.25 14.85
N LEU A 115 -17.87 -6.56 14.88
CA LEU A 115 -18.93 -7.19 14.06
C LEU A 115 -20.34 -6.86 14.56
N LEU A 116 -20.49 -6.63 15.87
CA LEU A 116 -21.79 -6.36 16.50
C LEU A 116 -22.17 -4.88 16.46
N GLY A 117 -21.25 -3.97 16.21
CA GLY A 117 -21.54 -2.55 16.20
C GLY A 117 -20.39 -1.67 15.73
N VAL A 118 -20.62 -0.36 15.79
CA VAL A 118 -19.61 0.65 15.41
C VAL A 118 -18.74 0.98 16.61
N LEU A 119 -17.51 0.49 16.60
CA LEU A 119 -16.48 0.85 17.57
C LEU A 119 -15.66 2.06 17.07
N ASP A 120 -14.98 2.75 17.99
CA ASP A 120 -14.04 3.84 17.69
C ASP A 120 -14.56 4.87 16.66
N LYS A 121 -15.86 5.22 16.78
CA LYS A 121 -16.58 6.09 15.84
C LYS A 121 -15.80 7.35 15.48
N GLY A 122 -15.20 8.01 16.45
CA GLY A 122 -14.40 9.24 16.24
C GLY A 122 -13.22 9.01 15.32
N LEU A 123 -12.45 7.93 15.52
CA LEU A 123 -11.30 7.60 14.67
C LEU A 123 -11.73 7.19 13.25
N CYS A 124 -12.83 6.44 13.12
CA CYS A 124 -13.38 6.12 11.80
C CYS A 124 -13.79 7.38 11.03
N GLN A 125 -14.41 8.36 11.72
CA GLN A 125 -14.81 9.63 11.13
C GLN A 125 -13.59 10.49 10.73
N GLU A 126 -12.50 10.47 11.51
CA GLU A 126 -11.26 11.14 11.15
C GLU A 126 -10.62 10.48 9.91
N CYS A 127 -10.60 9.14 9.83
CA CYS A 127 -10.13 8.43 8.64
C CYS A 127 -10.96 8.77 7.39
N LEU A 128 -12.30 8.89 7.51
CA LEU A 128 -13.15 9.32 6.40
C LEU A 128 -12.88 10.76 5.98
N ALA A 129 -12.72 11.67 6.93
CA ALA A 129 -12.41 13.07 6.64
C ALA A 129 -11.06 13.20 5.92
N ALA A 130 -10.05 12.41 6.30
CA ALA A 130 -8.75 12.40 5.65
C ALA A 130 -8.83 12.01 4.16
N VAL A 131 -9.78 11.14 3.79
CA VAL A 131 -10.02 10.74 2.38
C VAL A 131 -11.17 11.51 1.73
N SER A 132 -11.57 12.65 2.30
CA SER A 132 -12.63 13.53 1.77
C SER A 132 -13.99 12.83 1.60
N LEU A 133 -14.37 12.00 2.57
CA LEU A 133 -15.70 11.40 2.66
C LEU A 133 -16.50 12.01 3.83
N PRO A 134 -17.83 12.20 3.68
CA PRO A 134 -18.70 12.67 4.76
C PRO A 134 -18.65 11.73 5.97
N LYS A 135 -18.70 12.30 7.19
CA LYS A 135 -18.64 11.54 8.45
C LYS A 135 -19.81 10.56 8.60
N GLU A 136 -20.95 10.90 8.03
CA GLU A 136 -22.19 10.10 8.05
C GLU A 136 -22.06 8.80 7.26
N THR A 137 -21.11 8.74 6.33
CA THR A 137 -20.82 7.54 5.51
C THR A 137 -20.47 6.32 6.36
N ILE A 138 -20.03 6.48 7.62
CA ILE A 138 -19.68 5.37 8.51
C ILE A 138 -20.75 4.31 8.66
N TYR A 139 -22.04 4.67 8.51
CA TYR A 139 -23.17 3.75 8.65
C TYR A 139 -23.60 3.11 7.33
N SER A 140 -23.05 3.55 6.21
CA SER A 140 -23.38 3.00 4.90
C SER A 140 -22.80 1.60 4.72
N TYR A 141 -23.49 0.74 3.98
CA TYR A 141 -22.97 -0.54 3.54
C TYR A 141 -22.13 -0.37 2.25
N ILE A 142 -21.12 -1.21 2.10
CA ILE A 142 -20.15 -1.13 0.99
C ILE A 142 -20.82 -1.28 -0.39
N ASN A 143 -21.83 -2.15 -0.51
CA ASN A 143 -22.57 -2.39 -1.76
C ASN A 143 -23.32 -1.15 -2.29
N LYS A 144 -23.63 -0.16 -1.42
CA LYS A 144 -24.34 1.08 -1.78
C LYS A 144 -23.40 2.20 -2.28
N LEU A 145 -22.11 1.95 -2.34
CA LEU A 145 -21.08 2.96 -2.61
C LEU A 145 -20.52 2.85 -4.02
N SER A 146 -20.17 3.98 -4.61
CA SER A 146 -19.47 4.04 -5.89
C SER A 146 -18.06 3.43 -5.78
N GLY A 147 -17.45 3.01 -6.90
CA GLY A 147 -16.09 2.49 -6.95
C GLY A 147 -15.06 3.45 -6.36
N GLY A 148 -15.18 4.76 -6.64
CA GLY A 148 -14.30 5.78 -6.06
C GLY A 148 -14.48 5.96 -4.55
N GLN A 149 -15.72 5.81 -4.03
CA GLN A 149 -15.96 5.81 -2.59
C GLN A 149 -15.38 4.56 -1.92
N LYS A 150 -15.59 3.38 -2.50
CA LYS A 150 -15.00 2.11 -2.03
C LYS A 150 -13.46 2.23 -1.94
N LYS A 151 -12.82 2.80 -2.95
CA LYS A 151 -11.37 3.00 -2.95
C LYS A 151 -10.89 3.92 -1.83
N ARG A 152 -11.58 5.02 -1.60
CA ARG A 152 -11.30 5.93 -0.48
C ARG A 152 -11.49 5.25 0.88
N ILE A 153 -12.46 4.35 1.03
CA ILE A 153 -12.65 3.56 2.25
C ILE A 153 -11.51 2.56 2.46
N ALA A 154 -11.01 1.91 1.40
CA ALA A 154 -9.84 1.05 1.52
C ALA A 154 -8.60 1.83 2.01
N ILE A 155 -8.43 3.07 1.55
CA ILE A 155 -7.38 3.98 2.05
C ILE A 155 -7.66 4.40 3.50
N ALA A 156 -8.90 4.73 3.87
CA ALA A 156 -9.27 5.03 5.25
C ALA A 156 -8.99 3.84 6.19
N ARG A 157 -9.24 2.60 5.74
CA ARG A 157 -8.87 1.37 6.46
C ARG A 157 -7.36 1.26 6.65
N LEU A 158 -6.57 1.57 5.60
CA LEU A 158 -5.11 1.62 5.70
C LEU A 158 -4.64 2.67 6.71
N LEU A 159 -5.21 3.87 6.70
CA LEU A 159 -4.89 4.91 7.69
C LEU A 159 -5.21 4.47 9.12
N ARG A 160 -6.31 3.74 9.33
CA ARG A 160 -6.69 3.17 10.63
C ARG A 160 -5.72 2.09 11.11
N GLN A 161 -5.02 1.43 10.19
CA GLN A 161 -3.95 0.48 10.49
C GLN A 161 -2.70 1.20 11.06
N GLU A 162 -2.43 2.45 10.66
CA GLU A 162 -1.25 3.25 11.03
C GLU A 162 0.06 2.51 10.70
N PRO A 163 0.27 2.08 9.46
CA PRO A 163 1.44 1.30 9.09
C PRO A 163 2.71 2.16 9.08
N GLU A 164 3.87 1.52 9.22
CA GLU A 164 5.18 2.18 9.06
C GLU A 164 5.60 2.26 7.58
N ILE A 165 5.17 1.28 6.78
CA ILE A 165 5.32 1.27 5.31
C ILE A 165 3.97 1.00 4.65
N VAL A 166 3.74 1.66 3.52
CA VAL A 166 2.61 1.35 2.62
C VAL A 166 3.14 0.79 1.31
N LEU A 167 2.65 -0.39 0.96
CA LEU A 167 2.84 -1.03 -0.32
C LEU A 167 1.55 -0.89 -1.12
N GLY A 168 1.57 -0.18 -2.25
CA GLY A 168 0.38 0.10 -3.05
C GLY A 168 0.45 -0.51 -4.44
N ASP A 169 -0.52 -1.35 -4.79
CA ASP A 169 -0.67 -1.87 -6.14
C ASP A 169 -1.75 -1.08 -6.87
N GLU A 170 -1.33 -0.12 -7.69
CA GLU A 170 -2.16 0.79 -8.46
C GLU A 170 -3.30 1.47 -7.66
N PRO A 171 -3.00 2.04 -6.48
CA PRO A 171 -4.03 2.55 -5.59
C PRO A 171 -4.85 3.71 -6.17
N PHE A 172 -4.35 4.35 -7.23
CA PHE A 172 -4.98 5.52 -7.87
C PHE A 172 -5.69 5.18 -9.18
N SER A 173 -5.66 3.92 -9.65
CA SER A 173 -6.37 3.51 -10.87
C SER A 173 -7.87 3.78 -10.74
N ASN A 174 -8.52 4.24 -11.81
CA ASN A 174 -9.97 4.53 -11.84
C ASN A 174 -10.45 5.62 -10.84
N LEU A 175 -9.56 6.43 -10.30
CA LEU A 175 -9.90 7.67 -9.61
C LEU A 175 -9.71 8.86 -10.55
N ASP A 176 -10.52 9.91 -10.34
CA ASP A 176 -10.29 11.15 -11.07
C ASP A 176 -8.91 11.76 -10.71
N PRO A 177 -8.29 12.53 -11.62
CA PRO A 177 -6.93 13.04 -11.41
C PRO A 177 -6.79 13.94 -10.18
N VAL A 178 -7.81 14.74 -9.85
CA VAL A 178 -7.78 15.64 -8.69
C VAL A 178 -7.79 14.83 -7.39
N LEU A 179 -8.67 13.82 -7.32
CA LEU A 179 -8.76 12.95 -6.15
C LEU A 179 -7.50 12.10 -6.00
N SER A 180 -6.95 11.56 -7.09
CA SER A 180 -5.68 10.83 -7.10
C SER A 180 -4.55 11.66 -6.49
N LYS A 181 -4.43 12.92 -6.93
CA LYS A 181 -3.43 13.87 -6.42
C LYS A 181 -3.66 14.20 -4.94
N ASN A 182 -4.91 14.39 -4.51
CA ASN A 182 -5.23 14.69 -3.11
C ASN A 182 -4.87 13.52 -2.19
N ILE A 183 -5.18 12.28 -2.59
CA ILE A 183 -4.85 11.09 -1.82
C ILE A 183 -3.34 10.84 -1.80
N LEU A 184 -2.67 11.03 -2.94
CA LEU A 184 -1.22 10.93 -2.99
C LEU A 184 -0.57 11.98 -2.07
N ASN A 185 -1.05 13.22 -2.10
CA ASN A 185 -0.58 14.27 -1.21
C ASN A 185 -0.81 13.93 0.28
N LEU A 186 -1.92 13.30 0.62
CA LEU A 186 -2.19 12.80 1.97
C LEU A 186 -1.12 11.79 2.40
N LEU A 187 -0.78 10.83 1.55
CA LEU A 187 0.19 9.77 1.87
C LEU A 187 1.65 10.28 1.88
N ILE A 188 1.97 11.32 1.08
CA ILE A 188 3.35 11.84 0.95
C ILE A 188 3.65 12.96 1.95
N ASN A 189 2.73 13.91 2.15
CA ASN A 189 3.01 15.20 2.79
C ASN A 189 2.73 15.25 4.30
N GLN A 190 2.53 14.12 4.95
CA GLN A 190 2.48 14.00 6.43
C GLN A 190 1.73 15.15 7.15
N LYS A 191 0.59 15.59 6.60
CA LYS A 191 -0.24 16.55 7.34
C LYS A 191 -0.79 15.82 8.58
N ASN A 192 -0.44 16.30 9.76
CA ASN A 192 -0.94 15.77 11.01
C ASN A 192 -2.48 15.91 11.07
N TYR A 193 -3.16 14.84 10.82
CA TYR A 193 -4.56 14.68 11.21
C TYR A 193 -4.55 14.28 12.70
N LEU A 194 -5.29 14.98 13.53
CA LEU A 194 -5.22 15.00 14.99
C LEU A 194 -4.94 13.68 15.73
N ARG A 195 -5.32 12.52 15.17
CA ARG A 195 -5.13 11.19 15.78
C ARG A 195 -4.66 10.11 14.82
N ILE A 196 -4.48 10.44 13.52
CA ILE A 196 -4.11 9.46 12.50
C ILE A 196 -2.64 9.64 12.18
N LYS A 197 -1.85 8.59 12.36
CA LYS A 197 -0.46 8.56 11.93
C LYS A 197 -0.40 8.27 10.43
N ILE A 198 0.14 9.19 9.65
CA ILE A 198 0.40 8.99 8.22
C ILE A 198 1.70 8.20 8.06
N PRO A 199 1.75 7.20 7.16
CA PRO A 199 2.95 6.40 6.93
C PRO A 199 4.10 7.25 6.40
N GLU A 200 5.31 7.01 6.91
CA GLU A 200 6.51 7.74 6.48
C GLU A 200 7.14 7.15 5.23
N THR A 201 6.98 5.84 5.02
CA THR A 201 7.59 5.09 3.94
C THR A 201 6.51 4.55 3.01
N ILE A 202 6.68 4.74 1.71
CA ILE A 202 5.74 4.23 0.71
C ILE A 202 6.48 3.63 -0.49
N LEU A 203 5.96 2.52 -1.01
CA LEU A 203 6.28 1.94 -2.32
C LEU A 203 4.96 1.76 -3.06
N ILE A 204 4.75 2.51 -4.14
CA ILE A 204 3.48 2.51 -4.87
C ILE A 204 3.72 2.26 -6.35
N SER A 205 3.02 1.27 -6.91
CA SER A 205 3.03 1.04 -8.35
C SER A 205 2.15 2.08 -9.06
N LEU A 206 2.67 2.65 -10.14
CA LEU A 206 2.04 3.73 -10.90
C LEU A 206 1.98 3.41 -12.39
N HIS A 207 0.86 3.77 -13.01
CA HIS A 207 0.72 3.86 -14.47
C HIS A 207 0.74 5.31 -14.98
N GLN A 208 0.57 6.28 -14.09
CA GLN A 208 0.49 7.69 -14.44
C GLN A 208 1.85 8.36 -14.23
N ILE A 209 2.56 8.65 -15.30
CA ILE A 209 3.89 9.29 -15.28
C ILE A 209 3.85 10.66 -14.56
N ASN A 210 2.77 11.43 -14.71
CA ASN A 210 2.60 12.73 -14.07
C ASN A 210 2.62 12.71 -12.53
N LEU A 211 2.38 11.55 -11.89
CA LEU A 211 2.43 11.41 -10.45
C LEU A 211 3.85 11.09 -9.93
N ILE A 212 4.76 10.64 -10.79
CA ILE A 212 6.11 10.17 -10.40
C ILE A 212 6.91 11.29 -9.73
N ASN A 213 6.77 12.53 -10.19
CA ASN A 213 7.48 13.69 -9.65
C ASN A 213 7.18 14.02 -8.17
N ASN A 214 6.19 13.35 -7.58
CA ASN A 214 5.90 13.48 -6.14
C ASN A 214 6.74 12.54 -5.27
N PHE A 215 7.47 11.61 -5.88
CA PHE A 215 8.32 10.63 -5.20
C PHE A 215 9.78 11.07 -5.21
N ASN A 216 10.59 10.53 -4.31
CA ASN A 216 12.02 10.85 -4.29
C ASN A 216 12.89 9.77 -4.96
N ARG A 217 12.38 8.54 -5.08
CA ARG A 217 13.06 7.41 -5.73
C ARG A 217 12.13 6.70 -6.69
N VAL A 218 12.66 6.22 -7.78
CA VAL A 218 11.94 5.43 -8.79
C VAL A 218 12.61 4.09 -8.96
N ILE A 219 11.81 3.04 -8.99
CA ILE A 219 12.21 1.69 -9.33
C ILE A 219 11.48 1.31 -10.62
N GLY A 220 12.23 1.05 -11.67
CA GLY A 220 11.73 0.57 -12.96
C GLY A 220 11.84 -0.95 -13.06
N LEU A 221 10.70 -1.62 -13.28
CA LEU A 221 10.65 -3.07 -13.45
C LEU A 221 10.32 -3.44 -14.90
N LYS A 222 11.14 -4.29 -15.50
CA LYS A 222 10.93 -4.83 -16.84
C LYS A 222 11.28 -6.31 -16.86
N ASP A 223 10.39 -7.12 -17.42
CA ASP A 223 10.55 -8.56 -17.57
C ASP A 223 10.96 -9.30 -16.27
N GLY A 224 10.45 -8.81 -15.14
CA GLY A 224 10.74 -9.35 -13.81
C GLY A 224 12.05 -8.89 -13.18
N GLU A 225 12.82 -8.02 -13.80
CA GLU A 225 14.09 -7.51 -13.30
C GLU A 225 14.02 -6.01 -13.00
N ILE A 226 14.76 -5.53 -11.99
CA ILE A 226 14.95 -4.09 -11.76
C ILE A 226 15.95 -3.57 -12.78
N VAL A 227 15.51 -2.64 -13.62
CA VAL A 227 16.34 -2.03 -14.67
C VAL A 227 16.64 -0.57 -14.37
N ILE A 228 15.87 0.08 -13.49
CA ILE A 228 16.11 1.42 -12.96
C ILE A 228 15.93 1.38 -11.45
N ASP A 229 16.88 1.98 -10.72
CA ASP A 229 16.76 2.25 -9.29
C ASP A 229 17.57 3.51 -8.96
N GLY A 230 16.89 4.61 -8.70
CA GLY A 230 17.56 5.88 -8.47
C GLY A 230 16.64 7.00 -8.04
N GLU A 231 17.24 8.13 -7.64
CA GLU A 231 16.51 9.35 -7.34
C GLU A 231 15.87 9.94 -8.60
N ILE A 232 14.60 10.33 -8.52
CA ILE A 232 13.82 10.83 -9.67
C ILE A 232 14.52 11.99 -10.41
N LYS A 233 15.21 12.86 -9.67
CA LYS A 233 15.92 14.00 -10.26
C LYS A 233 17.09 13.61 -11.19
N ASN A 234 17.57 12.37 -11.09
CA ASN A 234 18.70 11.86 -11.86
C ASN A 234 18.26 10.97 -13.04
N ILE A 235 16.95 10.75 -13.21
CA ILE A 235 16.40 9.88 -14.25
C ILE A 235 15.87 10.74 -15.40
N ASN A 236 16.31 10.43 -16.61
CA ASN A 236 15.89 11.14 -17.82
C ASN A 236 14.48 10.70 -18.28
N GLN A 237 13.75 11.61 -18.93
CA GLN A 237 12.41 11.31 -19.45
C GLN A 237 12.43 10.11 -20.42
N SER A 238 13.47 10.00 -21.27
CA SER A 238 13.63 8.89 -22.21
C SER A 238 13.78 7.52 -21.53
N GLU A 239 14.37 7.46 -20.33
CA GLU A 239 14.49 6.23 -19.54
C GLU A 239 13.11 5.82 -18.97
N LEU A 240 12.30 6.80 -18.55
CA LEU A 240 10.93 6.57 -18.10
C LEU A 240 10.07 6.08 -19.27
N ASP A 241 10.11 6.75 -20.42
CA ASP A 241 9.33 6.41 -21.61
C ASP A 241 9.64 5.01 -22.15
N TRP A 242 10.88 4.54 -21.95
CA TRP A 242 11.29 3.18 -22.33
C TRP A 242 10.62 2.09 -21.47
N LEU A 243 10.18 2.42 -20.26
CA LEU A 243 9.52 1.49 -19.34
C LEU A 243 7.99 1.39 -19.58
N PHE A 244 7.40 2.33 -20.28
CA PHE A 244 5.97 2.38 -20.64
C PHE A 244 5.77 2.09 -22.14
#